data_fc37a20dffcc7f08a247f11d184836b5
#
_entry.id   fc37a20dffcc7f08a247f11d184836b5
#
_cell.length_a   1.000
_cell.length_b   1.000
_cell.length_c   1.000
_cell.angle_alpha   90.00
_cell.angle_beta   90.00
_cell.angle_gamma   90.00
#
_symmetry.space_group_name_H-M   'P 1'
#
loop_
_entity.id
_entity.type
_entity.pdbx_description
1 polymer ?
#
loop_
_entity_poly.entity_id
_entity_poly.type
_entity_poly.pdbx_seq_one_letter_code
_entity_poly.pdbx_strand_id
1 'polypeptide(L)'
;MFFTVWLKEIFKMSSSTTAYSIYNVQSKSRTKVNPLSQIYPSLPDKKYDIIYADPPWDYGGKTQFDKTVIRKFNEDFKKGIFLSSASFKYPTLTIEQLKELKVNSISNDDCILFMWTTGPQLANSIELGTAWGFEYKTVAFVWDKMVHNPGRYTLSQTEFVLLFKRGKIPMPRGARNIKQMVSVHRTGHSEKPKEVIMGITGMFPSQRKIELFARSSYDGWDNWGLEIPESNLKILSQEEIDKKKETN
;
A
#
# COMPACT_ATOMS: atom_id res chain seq x y z
N MET A 1 26.02 -46.17 -18.82
CA MET A 1 25.36 -47.21 -18.05
C MET A 1 25.40 -46.91 -16.52
N PHE A 2 25.55 -45.67 -16.14
CA PHE A 2 25.55 -45.22 -14.73
C PHE A 2 24.44 -44.22 -14.35
N PHE A 3 23.62 -43.80 -15.28
CA PHE A 3 22.56 -42.79 -15.04
C PHE A 3 21.18 -43.40 -14.72
N THR A 4 21.00 -44.72 -14.92
CA THR A 4 19.69 -45.37 -14.77
C THR A 4 19.48 -46.02 -13.39
N VAL A 5 20.51 -46.08 -12.58
CA VAL A 5 20.44 -46.70 -11.23
C VAL A 5 20.04 -45.63 -10.18
N TRP A 6 20.38 -44.37 -10.40
CA TRP A 6 20.13 -43.27 -9.42
C TRP A 6 18.66 -42.87 -9.31
N LEU A 7 17.89 -43.02 -10.38
CA LEU A 7 16.46 -42.68 -10.40
C LEU A 7 15.55 -43.76 -9.76
N LYS A 8 16.03 -44.97 -9.52
CA LYS A 8 15.25 -46.03 -8.87
C LYS A 8 15.30 -46.03 -7.35
N GLU A 9 16.28 -45.37 -6.75
CA GLU A 9 16.39 -45.25 -5.29
C GLU A 9 15.51 -44.09 -4.74
N ILE A 10 15.25 -43.07 -5.53
CA ILE A 10 14.39 -41.93 -5.11
C ILE A 10 12.91 -42.32 -5.05
N PHE A 11 12.48 -43.30 -5.85
CA PHE A 11 11.08 -43.78 -5.86
C PHE A 11 10.74 -44.86 -4.85
N LYS A 12 11.69 -45.35 -4.08
CA LYS A 12 11.47 -46.39 -3.05
C LYS A 12 11.25 -45.85 -1.63
N MET A 13 11.30 -44.56 -1.41
CA MET A 13 11.06 -43.91 -0.11
C MET A 13 9.70 -43.20 0.01
N SER A 14 8.69 -43.65 -0.75
CA SER A 14 7.35 -43.07 -0.69
C SER A 14 6.30 -44.13 -0.41
N SER A 15 6.40 -44.76 0.73
CA SER A 15 5.27 -45.50 1.33
C SER A 15 5.43 -45.66 2.84
N SER A 16 5.56 -44.52 3.53
CA SER A 16 5.13 -44.44 4.92
C SER A 16 4.11 -43.30 4.99
N THR A 17 2.85 -43.69 5.05
CA THR A 17 1.72 -42.84 5.36
C THR A 17 1.89 -42.34 6.79
N THR A 18 2.71 -41.32 6.98
CA THR A 18 2.69 -40.54 8.20
C THR A 18 1.63 -39.47 7.98
N ALA A 19 0.47 -39.75 8.56
CA ALA A 19 -0.61 -38.77 8.67
C ALA A 19 -0.02 -37.47 9.27
N TYR A 20 0.19 -36.46 8.45
CA TYR A 20 0.34 -35.10 8.94
C TYR A 20 -0.97 -34.75 9.63
N SER A 21 -0.97 -34.88 10.97
CA SER A 21 -1.96 -34.25 11.80
C SER A 21 -1.99 -32.79 11.39
N ILE A 22 -3.02 -32.42 10.66
CA ILE A 22 -3.36 -31.02 10.42
C ILE A 22 -3.64 -30.48 11.82
N TYR A 23 -2.66 -29.82 12.42
CA TYR A 23 -2.91 -28.99 13.58
C TYR A 23 -3.94 -27.97 13.14
N ASN A 24 -5.17 -28.24 13.54
CA ASN A 24 -6.26 -27.29 13.55
C ASN A 24 -5.80 -26.19 14.53
N VAL A 25 -5.06 -25.22 14.02
CA VAL A 25 -4.86 -23.97 14.71
C VAL A 25 -6.24 -23.32 14.71
N GLN A 26 -7.00 -23.59 15.79
CA GLN A 26 -8.20 -22.83 16.10
C GLN A 26 -7.78 -21.38 16.00
N SER A 27 -8.27 -20.71 14.98
CA SER A 27 -8.11 -19.28 14.78
C SER A 27 -8.58 -18.61 16.07
N LYS A 28 -7.63 -18.10 16.86
CA LYS A 28 -7.94 -17.14 17.91
C LYS A 28 -8.92 -16.14 17.32
N SER A 29 -10.04 -15.91 17.99
CA SER A 29 -11.15 -15.08 17.58
C SER A 29 -10.64 -13.87 16.79
N ARG A 30 -10.95 -13.82 15.50
CA ARG A 30 -10.69 -12.63 14.68
C ARG A 30 -11.48 -11.52 15.36
N THR A 31 -10.79 -10.59 15.98
CA THR A 31 -11.37 -9.29 16.33
C THR A 31 -12.16 -8.86 15.10
N LYS A 32 -13.44 -8.52 15.27
CA LYS A 32 -14.30 -8.05 14.18
C LYS A 32 -13.56 -6.89 13.50
N VAL A 33 -13.06 -7.14 12.30
CA VAL A 33 -12.41 -6.11 11.50
C VAL A 33 -13.52 -5.18 11.05
N ASN A 34 -13.46 -3.92 11.42
CA ASN A 34 -14.45 -2.94 10.97
C ASN A 34 -14.42 -2.86 9.44
N PRO A 35 -15.55 -2.84 8.75
CA PRO A 35 -15.57 -2.65 7.31
C PRO A 35 -14.94 -1.30 6.95
N LEU A 36 -14.33 -1.23 5.75
CA LEU A 36 -13.61 -0.05 5.28
C LEU A 36 -14.48 1.22 5.32
N SER A 37 -15.77 1.08 5.03
CA SER A 37 -16.76 2.17 5.07
C SER A 37 -16.98 2.81 6.45
N GLN A 38 -16.58 2.13 7.52
CA GLN A 38 -16.61 2.69 8.88
C GLN A 38 -15.33 3.44 9.23
N ILE A 39 -14.27 3.27 8.45
CA ILE A 39 -12.96 3.88 8.69
C ILE A 39 -12.73 5.04 7.73
N TYR A 40 -13.09 4.87 6.46
CA TYR A 40 -12.85 5.83 5.40
C TYR A 40 -14.15 6.35 4.77
N PRO A 41 -14.19 7.61 4.32
CA PRO A 41 -15.32 8.15 3.56
C PRO A 41 -15.49 7.41 2.23
N SER A 42 -16.63 7.57 1.58
CA SER A 42 -16.84 7.09 0.21
C SER A 42 -15.85 7.73 -0.75
N LEU A 43 -15.45 6.98 -1.78
CA LEU A 43 -14.68 7.56 -2.88
C LEU A 43 -15.50 8.65 -3.60
N PRO A 44 -14.83 9.67 -4.19
CA PRO A 44 -15.52 10.73 -4.91
C PRO A 44 -16.26 10.20 -6.14
N ASP A 45 -17.40 10.81 -6.46
CA ASP A 45 -18.12 10.57 -7.71
C ASP A 45 -17.51 11.40 -8.85
N LYS A 46 -16.26 11.08 -9.20
CA LYS A 46 -15.46 11.75 -10.23
C LYS A 46 -14.45 10.78 -10.81
N LYS A 47 -14.10 10.96 -12.07
CA LYS A 47 -13.12 10.11 -12.77
C LYS A 47 -11.77 10.80 -12.90
N TYR A 48 -10.70 9.99 -12.76
CA TYR A 48 -9.31 10.45 -12.79
C TYR A 48 -8.48 9.70 -13.82
N ASP A 49 -7.50 10.41 -14.38
CA ASP A 49 -6.53 9.88 -15.32
C ASP A 49 -5.27 9.40 -14.60
N ILE A 50 -4.98 10.01 -13.46
CA ILE A 50 -3.82 9.69 -12.61
C ILE A 50 -4.30 9.48 -11.18
N ILE A 51 -3.93 8.33 -10.63
CA ILE A 51 -4.16 7.97 -9.24
C ILE A 51 -2.81 7.75 -8.58
N TYR A 52 -2.59 8.40 -7.44
CA TYR A 52 -1.42 8.23 -6.60
C TYR A 52 -1.87 7.72 -5.24
N ALA A 53 -1.30 6.63 -4.74
CA ALA A 53 -1.77 5.97 -3.54
C ALA A 53 -0.61 5.61 -2.61
N ASP A 54 -0.77 5.89 -1.31
CA ASP A 54 0.10 5.42 -0.23
C ASP A 54 -0.72 4.56 0.74
N PRO A 55 -1.04 3.29 0.39
CA PRO A 55 -1.89 2.47 1.21
C PRO A 55 -1.33 2.28 2.63
N PRO A 56 -2.16 2.38 3.67
CA PRO A 56 -1.76 2.20 5.06
C PRO A 56 -1.60 0.71 5.38
N TRP A 57 -0.54 0.08 4.88
CA TRP A 57 -0.29 -1.34 4.98
C TRP A 57 -0.27 -1.85 6.42
N ASP A 58 -1.01 -2.93 6.68
CA ASP A 58 -0.85 -3.70 7.91
C ASP A 58 0.35 -4.66 7.79
N TYR A 59 1.28 -4.53 8.70
CA TYR A 59 2.44 -5.40 8.81
C TYR A 59 2.23 -6.54 9.81
N GLY A 60 0.98 -6.78 10.25
CA GLY A 60 0.60 -7.87 11.16
C GLY A 60 1.23 -7.74 12.55
N GLY A 61 1.50 -6.53 13.02
CA GLY A 61 2.15 -6.26 14.30
C GLY A 61 3.58 -6.81 14.41
N LYS A 62 4.13 -7.34 13.32
CA LYS A 62 5.52 -7.80 13.24
C LYS A 62 6.42 -6.57 13.11
N THR A 63 6.89 -6.06 14.24
CA THR A 63 7.97 -5.09 14.24
C THR A 63 9.19 -5.71 13.57
N GLN A 64 9.90 -4.92 12.76
CA GLN A 64 11.17 -5.34 12.15
C GLN A 64 12.28 -5.61 13.18
N PHE A 65 12.02 -5.40 14.46
CA PHE A 65 12.96 -5.61 15.55
C PHE A 65 12.71 -6.94 16.25
N ASP A 66 13.77 -7.72 16.41
CA ASP A 66 13.76 -8.89 17.24
C ASP A 66 13.48 -8.46 18.71
N LYS A 67 12.50 -9.10 19.33
CA LYS A 67 12.14 -8.86 20.73
C LYS A 67 13.31 -9.05 21.70
N THR A 68 14.33 -9.81 21.31
CA THR A 68 15.54 -10.05 22.13
C THR A 68 16.47 -8.83 22.19
N VAL A 69 16.52 -8.01 21.15
CA VAL A 69 17.33 -6.78 21.15
C VAL A 69 16.69 -5.70 22.02
N ILE A 70 15.37 -5.69 22.12
CA ILE A 70 14.62 -4.68 22.88
C ILE A 70 14.66 -4.95 24.39
N ARG A 71 14.80 -6.20 24.81
CA ARG A 71 14.90 -6.57 26.23
C ARG A 71 16.06 -5.90 26.98
N LYS A 72 17.07 -5.42 26.27
CA LYS A 72 18.25 -4.78 26.86
C LYS A 72 18.11 -3.28 27.11
N PHE A 73 17.08 -2.62 26.57
CA PHE A 73 17.08 -1.15 26.55
C PHE A 73 16.12 -0.44 27.50
N ASN A 74 15.04 -1.02 27.98
CA ASN A 74 14.22 -0.34 29.00
C ASN A 74 13.08 -1.21 29.55
N GLU A 75 12.73 -1.08 30.82
CA GLU A 75 11.60 -1.76 31.48
C GLU A 75 10.23 -1.33 30.91
N ASP A 76 10.13 -0.09 30.40
CA ASP A 76 8.91 0.43 29.79
C ASP A 76 8.57 -0.25 28.45
N PHE A 77 9.53 -0.84 27.78
CA PHE A 77 9.33 -1.68 26.60
C PHE A 77 8.72 -3.05 26.92
N LYS A 78 8.67 -3.47 28.19
CA LYS A 78 8.03 -4.73 28.60
C LYS A 78 6.53 -4.80 28.25
N LYS A 79 5.88 -3.64 28.06
CA LYS A 79 4.46 -3.55 27.67
C LYS A 79 4.22 -3.78 26.18
N GLY A 80 5.25 -4.04 25.38
CA GLY A 80 5.10 -4.35 23.96
C GLY A 80 4.58 -3.19 23.09
N ILE A 81 4.66 -1.96 23.60
CA ILE A 81 4.25 -0.76 22.89
C ILE A 81 5.42 -0.29 22.04
N PHE A 82 5.38 -0.61 20.73
CA PHE A 82 6.38 -0.16 19.79
C PHE A 82 5.96 1.18 19.19
N LEU A 83 6.51 2.26 19.70
CA LEU A 83 6.22 3.64 19.28
C LEU A 83 6.51 3.94 17.80
N SER A 84 7.12 3.00 17.07
CA SER A 84 7.46 3.15 15.65
C SER A 84 6.54 2.39 14.69
N SER A 85 5.56 1.64 15.18
CA SER A 85 4.60 0.96 14.31
C SER A 85 3.61 1.96 13.72
N ALA A 86 3.37 1.87 12.41
CA ALA A 86 2.38 2.70 11.72
C ALA A 86 0.99 2.60 12.36
N SER A 87 0.61 1.42 12.84
CA SER A 87 -0.68 1.14 13.49
C SER A 87 -0.96 1.96 14.77
N PHE A 88 0.06 2.56 15.39
CA PHE A 88 -0.13 3.47 16.53
C PHE A 88 -0.40 4.92 16.13
N LYS A 89 -0.18 5.26 14.85
CA LYS A 89 -0.32 6.64 14.37
C LYS A 89 -1.57 6.84 13.54
N TYR A 90 -1.96 5.82 12.78
CA TYR A 90 -3.17 5.83 11.94
C TYR A 90 -3.68 4.39 11.74
N PRO A 91 -4.98 4.22 11.43
CA PRO A 91 -5.54 2.90 11.15
C PRO A 91 -4.84 2.25 9.96
N THR A 92 -4.23 1.08 10.18
CA THR A 92 -3.69 0.25 9.09
C THR A 92 -4.78 -0.67 8.56
N LEU A 93 -4.68 -1.03 7.27
CA LEU A 93 -5.65 -1.86 6.58
C LEU A 93 -5.01 -3.16 6.10
N THR A 94 -5.74 -4.27 6.25
CA THR A 94 -5.34 -5.53 5.62
C THR A 94 -5.49 -5.44 4.11
N ILE A 95 -4.83 -6.35 3.38
CA ILE A 95 -4.96 -6.38 1.92
C ILE A 95 -6.41 -6.65 1.48
N GLU A 96 -7.15 -7.45 2.25
CA GLU A 96 -8.56 -7.74 1.97
C GLU A 96 -9.41 -6.47 2.08
N GLN A 97 -9.20 -5.66 3.12
CA GLN A 97 -9.88 -4.37 3.27
C GLN A 97 -9.50 -3.39 2.15
N LEU A 98 -8.22 -3.34 1.78
CA LEU A 98 -7.77 -2.48 0.68
C LEU A 98 -8.39 -2.88 -0.65
N LYS A 99 -8.61 -4.18 -0.91
CA LYS A 99 -9.29 -4.69 -2.11
C LYS A 99 -10.78 -4.33 -2.16
N GLU A 100 -11.43 -4.08 -1.02
CA GLU A 100 -12.83 -3.64 -0.98
C GLU A 100 -12.99 -2.24 -1.60
N LEU A 101 -11.92 -1.43 -1.61
CA LEU A 101 -11.96 -0.09 -2.19
C LEU A 101 -12.12 -0.15 -3.72
N LYS A 102 -13.21 0.41 -4.21
CA LYS A 102 -13.57 0.35 -5.64
C LYS A 102 -12.84 1.41 -6.47
N VAL A 103 -11.49 1.37 -6.48
CA VAL A 103 -10.66 2.34 -7.21
C VAL A 103 -10.98 2.38 -8.70
N ASN A 104 -11.41 1.26 -9.28
CA ASN A 104 -11.88 1.21 -10.66
C ASN A 104 -13.11 2.10 -10.91
N SER A 105 -13.93 2.39 -9.89
CA SER A 105 -15.09 3.27 -10.03
C SER A 105 -14.71 4.74 -10.26
N ILE A 106 -13.54 5.16 -9.81
CA ILE A 106 -13.02 6.52 -9.97
C ILE A 106 -11.96 6.62 -11.07
N SER A 107 -11.64 5.53 -11.76
CA SER A 107 -10.65 5.49 -12.83
C SER A 107 -11.29 5.77 -14.18
N ASN A 108 -10.63 6.58 -15.03
CA ASN A 108 -10.92 6.61 -16.45
C ASN A 108 -10.48 5.30 -17.13
N ASP A 109 -10.94 5.07 -18.38
CA ASP A 109 -10.53 3.90 -19.16
C ASP A 109 -9.03 3.92 -19.46
N ASP A 110 -8.49 5.10 -19.69
CA ASP A 110 -7.04 5.35 -19.83
C ASP A 110 -6.55 6.00 -18.52
N CYS A 111 -5.94 5.21 -17.63
CA CYS A 111 -5.54 5.65 -16.31
C CYS A 111 -4.21 5.03 -15.86
N ILE A 112 -3.41 5.80 -15.14
CA ILE A 112 -2.17 5.34 -14.49
C ILE A 112 -2.35 5.39 -12.99
N LEU A 113 -1.96 4.30 -12.33
CA LEU A 113 -1.85 4.21 -10.89
C LEU A 113 -0.38 4.19 -10.48
N PHE A 114 0.01 5.12 -9.62
CA PHE A 114 1.28 5.15 -8.90
C PHE A 114 1.04 4.73 -7.46
N MET A 115 1.62 3.62 -7.01
CA MET A 115 1.37 3.07 -5.67
C MET A 115 2.66 2.91 -4.89
N TRP A 116 2.71 3.54 -3.70
CA TRP A 116 3.79 3.34 -2.75
C TRP A 116 3.79 1.93 -2.16
N THR A 117 4.98 1.40 -2.01
CA THR A 117 5.21 0.11 -1.36
C THR A 117 6.59 0.04 -0.71
N THR A 118 6.72 -0.89 0.21
CA THR A 118 8.01 -1.31 0.79
C THR A 118 8.38 -2.70 0.30
N GLY A 119 9.65 -3.09 0.43
CA GLY A 119 10.10 -4.42 0.03
C GLY A 119 9.20 -5.56 0.56
N PRO A 120 8.86 -5.60 1.86
CA PRO A 120 7.97 -6.64 2.40
C PRO A 120 6.55 -6.66 1.83
N GLN A 121 6.05 -5.53 1.32
CA GLN A 121 4.70 -5.40 0.78
C GLN A 121 4.63 -5.49 -0.76
N LEU A 122 5.76 -5.74 -1.43
CA LEU A 122 5.84 -5.71 -2.89
C LEU A 122 4.83 -6.65 -3.56
N ALA A 123 4.75 -7.90 -3.11
CA ALA A 123 3.80 -8.87 -3.64
C ALA A 123 2.34 -8.45 -3.41
N ASN A 124 2.01 -8.00 -2.19
CA ASN A 124 0.68 -7.52 -1.84
C ASN A 124 0.30 -6.28 -2.66
N SER A 125 1.26 -5.40 -2.97
CA SER A 125 1.01 -4.21 -3.78
C SER A 125 0.68 -4.55 -5.24
N ILE A 126 1.35 -5.54 -5.81
CA ILE A 126 1.05 -6.03 -7.17
C ILE A 126 -0.35 -6.67 -7.20
N GLU A 127 -0.67 -7.48 -6.20
CA GLU A 127 -1.99 -8.10 -6.05
C GLU A 127 -3.09 -7.05 -5.90
N LEU A 128 -2.86 -6.01 -5.06
CA LEU A 128 -3.80 -4.92 -4.84
C LEU A 128 -4.05 -4.12 -6.13
N GLY A 129 -2.99 -3.74 -6.86
CA GLY A 129 -3.13 -3.02 -8.12
C GLY A 129 -3.96 -3.79 -9.14
N THR A 130 -3.76 -5.13 -9.20
CA THR A 130 -4.57 -6.03 -10.04
C THR A 130 -6.03 -6.08 -9.59
N ALA A 131 -6.29 -6.18 -8.28
CA ALA A 131 -7.64 -6.18 -7.71
C ALA A 131 -8.38 -4.86 -7.97
N TRP A 132 -7.67 -3.74 -8.05
CA TRP A 132 -8.21 -2.43 -8.43
C TRP A 132 -8.44 -2.27 -9.94
N GLY A 133 -8.10 -3.27 -10.76
CA GLY A 133 -8.34 -3.29 -12.21
C GLY A 133 -7.21 -2.70 -13.03
N PHE A 134 -5.98 -2.72 -12.53
CA PHE A 134 -4.79 -2.23 -13.22
C PHE A 134 -3.78 -3.35 -13.48
N GLU A 135 -2.99 -3.19 -14.54
CA GLU A 135 -1.88 -4.08 -14.90
C GLU A 135 -0.55 -3.46 -14.45
N TYR A 136 0.23 -4.20 -13.66
CA TYR A 136 1.57 -3.79 -13.26
C TYR A 136 2.49 -3.62 -14.48
N LYS A 137 3.28 -2.56 -14.50
CA LYS A 137 4.20 -2.27 -15.59
C LYS A 137 5.66 -2.20 -15.15
N THR A 138 5.96 -1.45 -14.11
CA THR A 138 7.34 -1.24 -13.67
C THR A 138 7.39 -0.56 -12.30
N VAL A 139 8.62 -0.38 -11.79
CA VAL A 139 8.91 0.56 -10.69
C VAL A 139 9.10 1.95 -11.30
N ALA A 140 8.22 2.89 -10.96
CA ALA A 140 8.29 4.27 -11.45
C ALA A 140 9.34 5.08 -10.71
N PHE A 141 9.36 4.98 -9.37
CA PHE A 141 10.33 5.68 -8.52
C PHE A 141 10.90 4.75 -7.47
N VAL A 142 12.17 5.01 -7.13
CA VAL A 142 12.87 4.42 -5.99
C VAL A 142 13.29 5.57 -5.09
N TRP A 143 12.72 5.64 -3.90
CA TRP A 143 13.14 6.60 -2.90
C TRP A 143 14.23 6.02 -2.04
N ASP A 144 15.43 6.59 -2.16
CA ASP A 144 16.50 6.41 -1.20
C ASP A 144 16.31 7.40 -0.05
N LYS A 145 15.96 6.87 1.13
CA LYS A 145 15.68 7.67 2.34
C LYS A 145 16.94 8.28 2.96
N MET A 146 18.13 7.91 2.45
CA MET A 146 19.46 8.29 2.96
C MET A 146 19.67 7.97 4.46
N VAL A 147 18.76 7.21 5.03
CA VAL A 147 18.84 6.59 6.36
C VAL A 147 18.30 5.17 6.26
N HIS A 148 18.96 4.27 6.94
CA HIS A 148 18.54 2.87 6.95
C HIS A 148 17.77 2.52 8.21
N ASN A 149 16.84 1.58 8.06
CA ASN A 149 16.15 0.94 9.16
C ASN A 149 16.75 -0.47 9.38
N PRO A 150 16.85 -0.93 10.62
CA PRO A 150 17.20 -2.30 10.89
C PRO A 150 16.24 -3.26 10.16
N GLY A 151 16.79 -4.23 9.48
CA GLY A 151 16.03 -5.29 8.82
C GLY A 151 16.57 -6.67 9.22
N ARG A 152 15.79 -7.71 8.96
CA ARG A 152 16.19 -9.08 9.31
C ARG A 152 17.34 -9.59 8.43
N TYR A 153 17.42 -9.13 7.19
CA TYR A 153 18.40 -9.57 6.20
C TYR A 153 19.39 -8.47 5.84
N THR A 154 18.89 -7.30 5.51
CA THR A 154 19.67 -6.13 5.12
C THR A 154 19.16 -4.89 5.85
N LEU A 155 19.96 -3.83 5.86
CA LEU A 155 19.52 -2.51 6.34
C LEU A 155 18.64 -1.87 5.28
N SER A 156 17.33 -1.86 5.52
CA SER A 156 16.36 -1.33 4.56
C SER A 156 16.44 0.19 4.47
N GLN A 157 16.71 0.71 3.28
CA GLN A 157 16.88 2.14 3.02
C GLN A 157 15.90 2.69 2.00
N THR A 158 15.30 1.82 1.18
CA THR A 158 14.48 2.26 0.04
C THR A 158 13.00 1.97 0.25
N GLU A 159 12.18 2.80 -0.43
CA GLU A 159 10.78 2.53 -0.73
C GLU A 159 10.54 2.69 -2.22
N PHE A 160 9.48 2.11 -2.74
CA PHE A 160 9.20 2.06 -4.18
C PHE A 160 7.85 2.68 -4.49
N VAL A 161 7.76 3.30 -5.65
CA VAL A 161 6.48 3.62 -6.29
C VAL A 161 6.32 2.72 -7.48
N LEU A 162 5.36 1.82 -7.42
CA LEU A 162 5.00 0.94 -8.54
C LEU A 162 4.10 1.68 -9.51
N LEU A 163 4.31 1.43 -10.81
CA LEU A 163 3.45 1.94 -11.87
C LEU A 163 2.57 0.82 -12.41
N PHE A 164 1.28 1.10 -12.42
CA PHE A 164 0.28 0.25 -13.04
C PHE A 164 -0.47 1.05 -14.12
N LYS A 165 -1.05 0.35 -15.09
CA LYS A 165 -1.78 0.96 -16.19
C LYS A 165 -3.12 0.26 -16.39
N ARG A 166 -4.14 1.05 -16.72
CA ARG A 166 -5.41 0.63 -17.29
C ARG A 166 -5.54 1.34 -18.64
N GLY A 167 -5.95 0.63 -19.69
CA GLY A 167 -6.06 1.20 -21.04
C GLY A 167 -4.74 1.72 -21.59
N LYS A 168 -4.74 2.91 -22.19
CA LYS A 168 -3.57 3.60 -22.75
C LYS A 168 -2.98 4.57 -21.74
N ILE A 169 -1.79 5.10 -22.05
CA ILE A 169 -1.20 6.19 -21.28
C ILE A 169 -1.98 7.47 -21.57
N PRO A 170 -2.51 8.19 -20.57
CA PRO A 170 -3.22 9.44 -20.76
C PRO A 170 -2.39 10.49 -21.51
N MET A 171 -3.02 11.17 -22.45
CA MET A 171 -2.40 12.21 -23.26
C MET A 171 -3.09 13.57 -23.01
N PRO A 172 -2.44 14.71 -23.25
CA PRO A 172 -1.02 14.84 -23.68
C PRO A 172 -0.04 14.56 -22.54
N ARG A 173 1.17 14.08 -22.88
CA ARG A 173 2.28 13.89 -21.95
C ARG A 173 3.07 15.18 -21.80
N GLY A 174 3.41 15.51 -20.54
CA GLY A 174 4.38 16.53 -20.19
C GLY A 174 5.84 16.02 -20.21
N ALA A 175 6.58 16.30 -19.14
CA ALA A 175 7.99 15.94 -18.99
C ALA A 175 8.22 14.42 -19.18
N ARG A 176 9.30 14.07 -19.90
CA ARG A 176 9.71 12.67 -20.15
C ARG A 176 11.10 12.34 -19.61
N ASN A 177 11.75 13.31 -18.97
CA ASN A 177 13.09 13.22 -18.42
C ASN A 177 13.11 13.13 -16.89
N ILE A 178 12.00 12.72 -16.27
CA ILE A 178 11.90 12.53 -14.83
C ILE A 178 12.75 11.32 -14.43
N LYS A 179 13.66 11.53 -13.47
CA LYS A 179 14.54 10.48 -12.97
C LYS A 179 13.77 9.53 -12.05
N GLN A 180 14.08 8.25 -12.16
CA GLN A 180 13.49 7.20 -11.32
C GLN A 180 13.98 7.27 -9.87
N MET A 181 15.29 7.54 -9.66
CA MET A 181 15.91 7.61 -8.33
C MET A 181 15.65 8.98 -7.70
N VAL A 182 15.13 8.96 -6.48
CA VAL A 182 14.91 10.14 -5.64
C VAL A 182 15.69 9.94 -4.34
N SER A 183 16.78 10.67 -4.16
CA SER A 183 17.61 10.60 -2.95
C SER A 183 17.33 11.85 -2.09
N VAL A 184 16.48 11.69 -1.09
CA VAL A 184 16.04 12.76 -0.19
C VAL A 184 15.94 12.20 1.22
N HIS A 185 16.53 12.90 2.18
CA HIS A 185 16.41 12.53 3.59
C HIS A 185 14.95 12.48 4.03
N ARG A 186 14.60 11.44 4.79
CA ARG A 186 13.31 11.35 5.44
C ARG A 186 13.17 12.49 6.46
N THR A 187 12.16 13.34 6.29
CA THR A 187 11.89 14.49 7.16
C THR A 187 11.02 14.12 8.34
N GLY A 188 10.00 13.31 8.14
CA GLY A 188 9.06 12.89 9.18
C GLY A 188 8.73 11.39 9.14
N HIS A 189 7.89 10.94 10.07
CA HIS A 189 7.38 9.56 10.03
C HIS A 189 6.42 9.37 8.87
N SER A 190 6.79 8.48 7.95
CA SER A 190 5.98 8.11 6.77
C SER A 190 5.69 9.27 5.82
N GLU A 191 6.33 10.43 5.97
CA GLU A 191 6.22 11.52 5.02
C GLU A 191 6.96 11.14 3.73
N LYS A 192 6.25 11.22 2.61
CA LYS A 192 6.81 10.89 1.29
C LYS A 192 7.46 12.13 0.67
N PRO A 193 8.57 11.96 -0.09
CA PRO A 193 9.25 13.08 -0.73
C PRO A 193 8.34 13.72 -1.78
N LYS A 194 8.17 15.05 -1.69
CA LYS A 194 7.37 15.84 -2.64
C LYS A 194 7.88 15.77 -4.07
N GLU A 195 9.15 15.44 -4.26
CA GLU A 195 9.78 15.27 -5.57
C GLU A 195 9.08 14.22 -6.42
N VAL A 196 8.50 13.19 -5.79
CA VAL A 196 7.74 12.13 -6.49
C VAL A 196 6.44 12.71 -7.06
N ILE A 197 5.61 13.35 -6.22
CA ILE A 197 4.33 13.90 -6.69
C ILE A 197 4.54 15.05 -7.68
N MET A 198 5.58 15.87 -7.49
CA MET A 198 5.99 16.90 -8.46
C MET A 198 6.44 16.30 -9.78
N GLY A 199 7.20 15.20 -9.74
CA GLY A 199 7.60 14.45 -10.93
C GLY A 199 6.38 13.91 -11.70
N ILE A 200 5.41 13.32 -10.98
CA ILE A 200 4.15 12.84 -11.59
C ILE A 200 3.37 14.01 -12.20
N THR A 201 3.27 15.13 -11.49
CA THR A 201 2.61 16.36 -11.99
C THR A 201 3.28 16.86 -13.27
N GLY A 202 4.61 16.87 -13.30
CA GLY A 202 5.37 17.25 -14.51
C GLY A 202 5.15 16.29 -15.69
N MET A 203 5.01 14.99 -15.44
CA MET A 203 4.69 14.00 -16.48
C MET A 203 3.25 14.12 -17.01
N PHE A 204 2.32 14.58 -16.18
CA PHE A 204 0.88 14.63 -16.46
C PHE A 204 0.27 15.97 -16.02
N PRO A 205 0.64 17.10 -16.66
CA PRO A 205 0.28 18.43 -16.15
C PRO A 205 -1.21 18.74 -16.26
N SER A 206 -1.88 18.25 -17.30
CA SER A 206 -3.29 18.59 -17.62
C SER A 206 -4.30 17.52 -17.21
N GLN A 207 -3.85 16.35 -16.79
CA GLN A 207 -4.71 15.24 -16.39
C GLN A 207 -5.36 15.49 -15.05
N ARG A 208 -6.57 14.97 -14.83
CA ARG A 208 -7.21 14.95 -13.52
C ARG A 208 -6.50 13.94 -12.62
N LYS A 209 -6.10 14.41 -11.45
CA LYS A 209 -5.25 13.67 -10.51
C LYS A 209 -5.91 13.58 -9.16
N ILE A 210 -5.76 12.42 -8.49
CA ILE A 210 -6.16 12.21 -7.11
C ILE A 210 -5.06 11.49 -6.33
N GLU A 211 -4.84 11.92 -5.09
CA GLU A 211 -4.08 11.20 -4.09
C GLU A 211 -5.01 10.43 -3.16
N LEU A 212 -4.86 9.11 -3.09
CA LEU A 212 -5.56 8.24 -2.15
C LEU A 212 -4.72 8.02 -0.90
N PHE A 213 -5.38 8.02 0.27
CA PHE A 213 -4.74 7.98 1.59
C PHE A 213 -3.86 9.22 1.84
N ALA A 214 -4.26 10.34 1.26
CA ALA A 214 -3.53 11.59 1.32
C ALA A 214 -3.42 12.11 2.75
N ARG A 215 -2.27 12.72 3.05
CA ARG A 215 -1.97 13.40 4.33
C ARG A 215 -1.68 14.87 4.16
N SER A 216 -1.49 15.31 2.93
CA SER A 216 -1.21 16.69 2.55
C SER A 216 -1.99 17.03 1.30
N SER A 217 -2.20 18.32 1.06
CA SER A 217 -2.85 18.79 -0.17
C SER A 217 -1.80 19.36 -1.11
N TYR A 218 -1.92 19.05 -2.39
CA TYR A 218 -1.08 19.59 -3.45
C TYR A 218 -1.94 20.28 -4.50
N ASP A 219 -1.45 21.39 -5.02
CA ASP A 219 -2.14 22.14 -6.07
C ASP A 219 -2.36 21.26 -7.33
N GLY A 220 -3.58 21.31 -7.87
CA GLY A 220 -3.98 20.49 -9.03
C GLY A 220 -4.23 19.02 -8.73
N TRP A 221 -4.31 18.62 -7.47
CA TRP A 221 -4.67 17.27 -7.01
C TRP A 221 -5.93 17.30 -6.16
N ASP A 222 -6.85 16.39 -6.43
CA ASP A 222 -7.88 16.03 -5.46
C ASP A 222 -7.27 15.09 -4.42
N ASN A 223 -7.81 15.10 -3.21
CA ASN A 223 -7.27 14.32 -2.09
C ASN A 223 -8.37 13.48 -1.44
N TRP A 224 -8.03 12.25 -1.06
CA TRP A 224 -8.91 11.37 -0.31
C TRP A 224 -8.09 10.65 0.78
N GLY A 225 -8.49 10.82 2.04
CA GLY A 225 -7.77 10.27 3.18
C GLY A 225 -8.39 10.70 4.51
N LEU A 226 -7.81 10.26 5.63
CA LEU A 226 -8.28 10.57 6.99
C LEU A 226 -7.61 11.80 7.62
N GLU A 227 -6.41 12.16 7.16
CA GLU A 227 -5.55 13.15 7.81
C GLU A 227 -5.63 14.53 7.16
N ILE A 228 -6.49 14.73 6.17
CA ILE A 228 -6.62 16.00 5.48
C ILE A 228 -7.60 16.88 6.27
N PRO A 229 -7.19 18.08 6.74
CA PRO A 229 -8.04 18.96 7.55
C PRO A 229 -9.31 19.45 6.84
N GLU A 230 -9.25 19.57 5.51
CA GLU A 230 -10.37 19.87 4.63
C GLU A 230 -10.22 19.00 3.39
N SER A 231 -10.94 17.88 3.33
CA SER A 231 -11.08 17.18 2.06
C SER A 231 -11.76 18.16 1.09
N ASN A 232 -11.17 18.42 -0.08
CA ASN A 232 -11.85 19.10 -1.20
C ASN A 232 -13.11 18.34 -1.66
N LEU A 233 -13.35 17.20 -1.05
CA LEU A 233 -14.57 16.41 -1.11
C LEU A 233 -15.47 16.94 0.01
N LYS A 234 -16.52 17.68 -0.34
CA LYS A 234 -17.64 17.93 0.56
C LYS A 234 -18.07 16.58 1.14
N ILE A 235 -17.68 16.32 2.38
CA ILE A 235 -18.33 15.28 3.18
C ILE A 235 -19.75 15.81 3.34
N LEU A 236 -20.70 15.21 2.60
CA LEU A 236 -22.10 15.50 2.85
C LEU A 236 -22.33 15.15 4.32
N SER A 237 -22.75 16.12 5.09
CA SER A 237 -23.16 15.90 6.49
C SER A 237 -24.26 14.85 6.50
N GLN A 238 -24.40 14.12 7.60
CA GLN A 238 -25.49 13.13 7.72
C GLN A 238 -26.86 13.76 7.39
N GLU A 239 -27.05 15.05 7.73
CA GLU A 239 -28.24 15.81 7.39
C GLU A 239 -28.44 16.03 5.88
N GLU A 240 -27.36 16.19 5.10
CA GLU A 240 -27.45 16.32 3.64
C GLU A 240 -27.72 14.98 2.96
N ILE A 241 -27.24 13.88 3.55
CA ILE A 241 -27.53 12.51 3.09
C ILE A 241 -29.01 12.17 3.36
N ASP A 242 -29.54 12.54 4.52
CA ASP A 242 -30.92 12.27 4.90
C ASP A 242 -31.90 13.12 4.08
N LYS A 243 -31.57 14.39 3.79
CA LYS A 243 -32.36 15.24 2.87
C LYS A 243 -32.41 14.71 1.44
N LYS A 244 -31.34 14.07 0.94
CA LYS A 244 -31.36 13.44 -0.40
C LYS A 244 -32.19 12.15 -0.45
N LYS A 245 -32.41 11.49 0.68
CA LYS A 245 -33.31 10.30 0.75
C LYS A 245 -34.78 10.66 0.82
N GLU A 246 -35.12 11.85 1.30
CA GLU A 246 -36.49 12.34 1.37
C GLU A 246 -37.00 12.97 0.05
N THR A 247 -36.09 13.22 -0.90
CA THR A 247 -36.41 13.82 -2.21
C THR A 247 -36.41 12.83 -3.38
N ASN A 248 -36.24 11.55 -3.14
CA ASN A 248 -36.39 10.44 -4.08
C ASN A 248 -37.43 9.46 -3.57
#